data_aa1d817d0ed9ff0daf30262584c170dc
#
_entry.id   aa1d817d0ed9ff0daf30262584c170dc
#
_cell.length_a   1.000
_cell.length_b   1.000
_cell.length_c   1.000
_cell.angle_alpha   90.00
_cell.angle_beta   90.00
_cell.angle_gamma   90.00
#
_symmetry.space_group_name_H-M   'P 1'
#
loop_
_entity.id
_entity.type
_entity.pdbx_description
1 polymer ?
#
loop_
_entity_poly.entity_id
_entity_poly.type
_entity_poly.pdbx_seq_one_letter_code
_entity_poly.pdbx_strand_id
1 'polypeptide(L)'
;ICYKHICKLTLTYGVLKMKTNKAIKKEPVYTYEGGKASHISELEELKRATMSCLLWEDNFYEDGVSIADRITSLVKACIDKGHYNDVIDILNKVKFDMRLRHCPLWMIVAVYKAGKTISKDVIASILTRPDDMGELLSLYRKDNEKSPIPNAIKKGMAIAMQKFDEYQLAKWNRNANYKLVDIVNLCHPKVTEAIDKLVKGTLETPKTWEVLLSAAGSDKEKKKDAWIDLIESNKLPDMALLKNIRGMLESGVSKTVIVDRINMIKSGRLLPIDYIRAAENNPSLENEIEKKFLNCFEKPSLYGKTAILVDVSGSMDGERLKYANALAMIGREMCSDVDIYSFSDYIKSIPNRRGFALAEAIDKSQTHWGTNMWAAITEVEKNHYDRIIVITDEQTMGSPHNAKIKNAYMINVASYSKGVGYGNNYKHINGFSDKVFNYISEIENV
;
A
#
# COMPACT_ATOMS: atom_id res chain seq x y z
N ILE A 1 56.73 -9.52 76.91
CA ILE A 1 57.16 -8.15 76.56
C ILE A 1 57.03 -7.99 75.07
N CYS A 2 55.96 -7.47 74.71
CA CYS A 2 55.65 -6.27 73.89
C CYS A 2 56.61 -5.93 72.74
N TYR A 3 56.12 -5.80 71.55
CA TYR A 3 55.88 -4.52 70.92
C TYR A 3 55.15 -4.65 69.56
N LYS A 4 54.22 -3.74 69.44
CA LYS A 4 53.41 -3.41 68.28
C LYS A 4 54.20 -3.12 67.03
N HIS A 5 53.77 -3.60 65.86
CA HIS A 5 53.94 -2.89 64.60
C HIS A 5 52.63 -2.80 63.90
N ILE A 6 52.07 -1.57 63.93
CA ILE A 6 50.92 -1.13 63.14
C ILE A 6 51.41 -0.81 61.73
N CYS A 7 51.07 -1.62 60.77
CA CYS A 7 51.28 -1.29 59.35
C CYS A 7 50.06 -0.54 58.81
N LYS A 8 50.26 0.75 58.57
CA LYS A 8 49.24 1.59 57.86
C LYS A 8 49.06 1.11 56.43
N LEU A 9 47.98 0.44 56.17
CA LEU A 9 47.50 0.23 54.84
C LEU A 9 46.76 1.51 54.38
N THR A 10 47.42 2.30 53.53
CA THR A 10 46.81 3.38 52.78
C THR A 10 46.03 2.78 51.65
N LEU A 11 44.69 2.69 51.83
CA LEU A 11 43.75 2.39 50.70
C LEU A 11 43.68 3.60 49.77
N THR A 12 44.42 3.52 48.67
CA THR A 12 44.21 4.42 47.54
C THR A 12 42.91 3.97 46.84
N TYR A 13 41.81 4.67 47.08
CA TYR A 13 40.61 4.58 46.27
C TYR A 13 40.93 5.09 44.86
N GLY A 14 41.26 4.19 43.96
CA GLY A 14 41.24 4.47 42.52
C GLY A 14 39.81 4.75 42.09
N VAL A 15 39.49 6.01 41.90
CA VAL A 15 38.25 6.41 41.22
C VAL A 15 38.33 5.82 39.83
N LEU A 16 37.67 4.69 39.58
CA LEU A 16 37.35 4.20 38.25
C LEU A 16 36.47 5.27 37.59
N LYS A 17 37.09 6.15 36.83
CA LYS A 17 36.36 6.97 35.86
C LYS A 17 35.61 6.00 34.94
N MET A 18 34.34 5.75 35.26
CA MET A 18 33.42 5.14 34.26
C MET A 18 33.52 6.00 32.99
N LYS A 19 34.00 5.40 31.94
CA LYS A 19 33.91 6.00 30.58
C LYS A 19 32.43 6.11 30.29
N THR A 20 31.86 7.26 30.61
CA THR A 20 30.51 7.62 30.18
C THR A 20 30.40 7.38 28.71
N ASN A 21 29.34 6.69 28.31
CA ASN A 21 28.94 6.33 26.97
C ASN A 21 29.46 7.31 25.90
N LYS A 22 30.47 6.90 25.16
CA LYS A 22 30.69 7.53 23.83
C LYS A 22 29.44 7.23 23.04
N ALA A 23 28.66 8.25 22.74
CA ALA A 23 27.57 8.13 21.79
C ALA A 23 28.13 7.39 20.57
N ILE A 24 27.60 6.21 20.29
CA ILE A 24 27.98 5.45 19.10
C ILE A 24 27.60 6.37 17.94
N LYS A 25 28.59 6.95 17.27
CA LYS A 25 28.36 7.72 16.05
C LYS A 25 27.78 6.73 15.03
N LYS A 26 26.47 6.83 14.81
CA LYS A 26 25.85 6.06 13.74
C LYS A 26 26.48 6.53 12.43
N GLU A 27 26.81 5.59 11.55
CA GLU A 27 27.29 5.91 10.23
C GLU A 27 26.26 6.75 9.47
N PRO A 28 26.68 7.73 8.65
CA PRO A 28 25.73 8.53 7.89
C PRO A 28 24.98 7.65 6.89
N VAL A 29 23.67 7.83 6.78
CA VAL A 29 22.82 7.17 5.81
C VAL A 29 22.58 8.09 4.60
N TYR A 30 22.45 7.49 3.44
CA TYR A 30 22.23 8.21 2.19
C TYR A 30 21.06 7.58 1.41
N THR A 31 20.38 8.39 0.62
CA THR A 31 19.43 7.93 -0.39
C THR A 31 20.17 7.20 -1.52
N TYR A 32 19.45 6.58 -2.44
CA TYR A 32 20.07 6.00 -3.64
C TYR A 32 20.67 7.07 -4.56
N GLU A 33 20.14 8.30 -4.52
CA GLU A 33 20.66 9.47 -5.24
C GLU A 33 21.83 10.18 -4.50
N GLY A 34 22.31 9.60 -3.39
CA GLY A 34 23.47 10.12 -2.65
C GLY A 34 23.17 11.29 -1.71
N GLY A 35 21.92 11.70 -1.57
CA GLY A 35 21.53 12.73 -0.60
C GLY A 35 21.61 12.20 0.84
N LYS A 36 21.88 13.08 1.81
CA LYS A 36 21.88 12.71 3.22
C LYS A 36 20.49 12.31 3.68
N ALA A 37 20.43 11.27 4.50
CA ALA A 37 19.20 10.76 5.09
C ALA A 37 19.29 10.72 6.62
N SER A 38 18.15 10.63 7.28
CA SER A 38 18.05 10.42 8.71
C SER A 38 17.91 8.92 9.03
N HIS A 39 18.50 8.49 10.15
CA HIS A 39 18.18 7.16 10.66
C HIS A 39 16.73 7.11 11.11
N ILE A 40 16.05 6.06 10.73
CA ILE A 40 14.70 5.75 11.20
C ILE A 40 14.71 4.52 12.10
N SER A 41 13.67 4.34 12.89
CA SER A 41 13.47 3.12 13.67
C SER A 41 13.07 1.97 12.77
N GLU A 42 13.30 0.74 13.21
CA GLU A 42 12.87 -0.47 12.47
C GLU A 42 11.36 -0.50 12.25
N LEU A 43 10.59 0.10 13.17
CA LEU A 43 9.13 0.20 13.03
C LEU A 43 8.74 1.15 11.89
N GLU A 44 9.42 2.27 11.76
CA GLU A 44 9.21 3.22 10.67
C GLU A 44 9.68 2.65 9.34
N GLU A 45 10.80 1.93 9.35
CA GLU A 45 11.29 1.22 8.16
C GLU A 45 10.34 0.10 7.75
N LEU A 46 9.73 -0.62 8.70
CA LEU A 46 8.69 -1.61 8.41
C LEU A 46 7.45 -0.98 7.75
N LYS A 47 7.00 0.17 8.24
CA LYS A 47 5.92 0.94 7.59
C LYS A 47 6.28 1.30 6.15
N ARG A 48 7.49 1.84 5.93
CA ARG A 48 8.01 2.18 4.59
C ARG A 48 8.03 0.95 3.68
N ALA A 49 8.53 -0.18 4.18
CA ALA A 49 8.67 -1.39 3.39
C ALA A 49 7.33 -2.05 3.01
N THR A 50 6.26 -1.84 3.80
CA THR A 50 5.03 -2.61 3.67
C THR A 50 3.85 -1.84 3.08
N MET A 51 3.70 -0.53 3.39
CA MET A 51 2.47 0.20 3.08
C MET A 51 2.30 0.56 1.60
N SER A 52 3.38 0.53 0.80
CA SER A 52 3.36 0.71 -0.67
C SER A 52 3.92 -0.51 -1.42
N CYS A 53 4.05 -1.67 -0.76
CA CYS A 53 4.67 -2.87 -1.31
C CYS A 53 3.68 -3.71 -2.12
N LEU A 54 3.93 -3.80 -3.41
CA LEU A 54 3.37 -4.85 -4.26
C LEU A 54 4.35 -6.02 -4.21
N LEU A 55 4.08 -6.99 -3.35
CA LEU A 55 4.97 -8.11 -3.05
C LEU A 55 5.38 -8.86 -4.33
N TRP A 56 6.67 -9.14 -4.48
CA TRP A 56 7.31 -9.79 -5.63
C TRP A 56 7.45 -8.95 -6.90
N GLU A 57 7.03 -7.69 -6.91
CA GLU A 57 7.29 -6.80 -8.03
C GLU A 57 8.66 -6.12 -7.87
N ASP A 58 9.43 -6.13 -8.96
CA ASP A 58 10.70 -5.41 -9.01
C ASP A 58 10.44 -3.90 -9.09
N ASN A 59 11.25 -3.16 -8.37
CA ASN A 59 11.24 -1.71 -8.36
C ASN A 59 12.51 -1.16 -9.01
N PHE A 60 12.58 0.15 -9.18
CA PHE A 60 13.71 0.80 -9.85
C PHE A 60 15.06 0.51 -9.17
N TYR A 61 15.10 0.48 -7.84
CA TYR A 61 16.34 0.26 -7.06
C TYR A 61 16.41 -1.11 -6.39
N GLU A 62 15.32 -1.86 -6.27
CA GLU A 62 15.26 -3.10 -5.49
C GLU A 62 14.40 -4.15 -6.18
N ASP A 63 14.82 -5.42 -6.13
CA ASP A 63 14.01 -6.54 -6.57
C ASP A 63 13.00 -6.98 -5.50
N GLY A 64 11.90 -7.62 -5.95
CA GLY A 64 10.80 -8.02 -5.08
C GLY A 64 11.19 -9.08 -4.02
N VAL A 65 12.22 -9.91 -4.27
CA VAL A 65 12.71 -10.90 -3.31
C VAL A 65 13.44 -10.19 -2.17
N SER A 66 14.34 -9.26 -2.47
CA SER A 66 15.07 -8.45 -1.49
C SER A 66 14.12 -7.66 -0.58
N ILE A 67 13.02 -7.13 -1.14
CA ILE A 67 11.99 -6.43 -0.37
C ILE A 67 11.30 -7.39 0.61
N ALA A 68 10.93 -8.60 0.16
CA ALA A 68 10.29 -9.61 1.02
C ALA A 68 11.20 -10.07 2.17
N ASP A 69 12.50 -10.28 1.90
CA ASP A 69 13.50 -10.65 2.90
C ASP A 69 13.73 -9.52 3.91
N ARG A 70 13.75 -8.27 3.44
CA ARG A 70 13.83 -7.09 4.30
C ARG A 70 12.61 -6.98 5.22
N ILE A 71 11.39 -7.17 4.71
CA ILE A 71 10.18 -7.19 5.53
C ILE A 71 10.29 -8.26 6.63
N THR A 72 10.79 -9.44 6.30
CA THR A 72 10.97 -10.52 7.28
C THR A 72 11.96 -10.13 8.37
N SER A 73 13.08 -9.53 8.00
CA SER A 73 14.13 -9.07 8.93
C SER A 73 13.62 -7.95 9.84
N LEU A 74 12.86 -6.99 9.29
CA LEU A 74 12.29 -5.87 10.03
C LEU A 74 11.19 -6.34 11.00
N VAL A 75 10.31 -7.25 10.59
CA VAL A 75 9.30 -7.85 11.48
C VAL A 75 10.00 -8.52 12.67
N LYS A 76 11.07 -9.29 12.42
CA LYS A 76 11.83 -9.91 13.49
C LYS A 76 12.46 -8.86 14.41
N ALA A 77 13.13 -7.86 13.88
CA ALA A 77 13.77 -6.80 14.67
C ALA A 77 12.75 -6.01 15.51
N CYS A 78 11.60 -5.67 14.98
CA CYS A 78 10.51 -5.03 15.72
C CYS A 78 10.00 -5.90 16.86
N ILE A 79 9.81 -7.20 16.61
CA ILE A 79 9.33 -8.15 17.63
C ILE A 79 10.38 -8.34 18.74
N ASP A 80 11.66 -8.47 18.40
CA ASP A 80 12.76 -8.62 19.36
C ASP A 80 12.89 -7.37 20.27
N LYS A 81 12.47 -6.19 19.78
CA LYS A 81 12.42 -4.93 20.56
C LYS A 81 11.09 -4.70 21.32
N GLY A 82 10.16 -5.65 21.29
CA GLY A 82 8.90 -5.57 22.03
C GLY A 82 7.75 -4.92 21.27
N HIS A 83 7.90 -4.58 20.00
CA HIS A 83 6.91 -3.91 19.14
C HIS A 83 5.93 -4.87 18.45
N TYR A 84 5.59 -6.00 19.10
CA TYR A 84 4.68 -6.97 18.49
C TYR A 84 3.31 -6.38 18.13
N ASN A 85 2.71 -5.61 19.03
CA ASN A 85 1.39 -5.01 18.78
C ASN A 85 1.44 -4.01 17.63
N ASP A 86 2.50 -3.21 17.54
CA ASP A 86 2.71 -2.27 16.44
C ASP A 86 2.82 -2.99 15.09
N VAL A 87 3.47 -4.17 15.06
CA VAL A 87 3.55 -5.01 13.85
C VAL A 87 2.16 -5.48 13.42
N ILE A 88 1.30 -5.88 14.38
CA ILE A 88 -0.09 -6.29 14.09
C ILE A 88 -0.94 -5.10 13.60
N ASP A 89 -0.74 -3.92 14.17
CA ASP A 89 -1.43 -2.70 13.72
C ASP A 89 -1.01 -2.31 12.29
N ILE A 90 0.28 -2.42 11.97
CA ILE A 90 0.79 -2.21 10.60
C ILE A 90 0.17 -3.24 9.65
N LEU A 91 0.14 -4.52 10.03
CA LEU A 91 -0.49 -5.59 9.24
C LEU A 91 -1.94 -5.24 8.86
N ASN A 92 -2.73 -4.77 9.84
CA ASN A 92 -4.11 -4.36 9.61
C ASN A 92 -4.20 -3.15 8.68
N LYS A 93 -3.37 -2.11 8.87
CA LYS A 93 -3.33 -0.93 8.01
C LYS A 93 -2.95 -1.29 6.57
N VAL A 94 -1.96 -2.15 6.38
CA VAL A 94 -1.54 -2.63 5.06
C VAL A 94 -2.70 -3.36 4.36
N LYS A 95 -3.47 -4.17 5.08
CA LYS A 95 -4.62 -4.90 4.52
C LYS A 95 -5.81 -3.99 4.21
N PHE A 96 -6.22 -3.17 5.17
CA PHE A 96 -7.51 -2.49 5.12
C PHE A 96 -7.43 -1.04 4.64
N ASP A 97 -6.38 -0.30 5.03
CA ASP A 97 -6.22 1.11 4.63
C ASP A 97 -5.51 1.19 3.27
N MET A 98 -4.40 0.46 3.09
CA MET A 98 -3.65 0.43 1.83
C MET A 98 -4.24 -0.57 0.81
N ARG A 99 -5.17 -1.43 1.22
CA ARG A 99 -5.88 -2.43 0.38
C ARG A 99 -4.95 -3.40 -0.35
N LEU A 100 -3.78 -3.67 0.23
CA LEU A 100 -2.81 -4.60 -0.33
C LEU A 100 -3.22 -6.05 -0.04
N ARG A 101 -2.91 -6.96 -0.97
CA ARG A 101 -3.33 -8.35 -0.87
C ARG A 101 -2.22 -9.26 -0.35
N HIS A 102 -1.08 -9.29 -1.02
CA HIS A 102 -0.03 -10.29 -0.78
C HIS A 102 0.90 -9.89 0.37
N CYS A 103 1.23 -8.61 0.50
CA CYS A 103 2.10 -8.12 1.56
C CYS A 103 1.59 -8.47 2.97
N PRO A 104 0.28 -8.30 3.33
CA PRO A 104 -0.23 -8.75 4.63
C PRO A 104 -0.08 -10.25 4.87
N LEU A 105 -0.27 -11.09 3.83
CA LEU A 105 -0.08 -12.54 3.95
C LEU A 105 1.39 -12.88 4.23
N TRP A 106 2.32 -12.20 3.58
CA TRP A 106 3.75 -12.34 3.86
C TRP A 106 4.12 -11.87 5.27
N MET A 107 3.54 -10.77 5.75
CA MET A 107 3.75 -10.31 7.13
C MET A 107 3.31 -11.37 8.17
N ILE A 108 2.20 -12.08 7.92
CA ILE A 108 1.81 -13.22 8.77
C ILE A 108 2.95 -14.24 8.82
N VAL A 109 3.47 -14.64 7.66
CA VAL A 109 4.59 -15.60 7.57
C VAL A 109 5.83 -15.09 8.31
N ALA A 110 6.17 -13.81 8.14
CA ALA A 110 7.31 -13.17 8.78
C ALA A 110 7.22 -13.20 10.32
N VAL A 111 6.02 -12.98 10.90
CA VAL A 111 5.80 -13.09 12.35
C VAL A 111 6.06 -14.51 12.85
N TYR A 112 5.64 -15.54 12.10
CA TYR A 112 5.96 -16.93 12.46
C TYR A 112 7.44 -17.25 12.30
N LYS A 113 8.11 -16.75 11.27
CA LYS A 113 9.58 -16.85 11.13
C LYS A 113 10.32 -16.17 12.27
N ALA A 114 9.76 -15.12 12.85
CA ALA A 114 10.29 -14.46 14.06
C ALA A 114 9.96 -15.21 15.37
N GLY A 115 9.38 -16.42 15.30
CA GLY A 115 9.07 -17.26 16.47
C GLY A 115 7.87 -16.79 17.30
N LYS A 116 7.02 -15.92 16.74
CA LYS A 116 5.79 -15.45 17.40
C LYS A 116 4.54 -16.00 16.69
N THR A 117 3.43 -15.95 17.40
CA THR A 117 2.13 -16.39 16.88
C THR A 117 1.19 -15.21 16.72
N ILE A 118 0.33 -15.28 15.72
CA ILE A 118 -0.77 -14.29 15.52
C ILE A 118 -2.07 -14.96 15.98
N SER A 119 -2.99 -14.18 16.54
CA SER A 119 -4.28 -14.72 16.94
C SER A 119 -5.05 -15.25 15.71
N LYS A 120 -5.81 -16.32 15.91
CA LYS A 120 -6.65 -16.92 14.86
C LYS A 120 -7.64 -15.91 14.27
N ASP A 121 -8.12 -14.97 15.09
CA ASP A 121 -9.13 -13.99 14.69
C ASP A 121 -8.53 -12.90 13.79
N VAL A 122 -7.30 -12.45 14.07
CA VAL A 122 -6.55 -11.55 13.18
C VAL A 122 -6.26 -12.26 11.85
N ILE A 123 -5.79 -13.50 11.86
CA ILE A 123 -5.57 -14.26 10.61
C ILE A 123 -6.88 -14.36 9.81
N ALA A 124 -7.98 -14.72 10.47
CA ALA A 124 -9.29 -14.82 9.82
C ALA A 124 -9.82 -13.49 9.27
N SER A 125 -9.46 -12.34 9.85
CA SER A 125 -9.83 -11.03 9.33
C SER A 125 -9.05 -10.66 8.08
N ILE A 126 -7.77 -11.02 8.01
CA ILE A 126 -6.90 -10.77 6.85
C ILE A 126 -7.32 -11.61 5.64
N LEU A 127 -7.80 -12.84 5.86
CA LEU A 127 -8.24 -13.76 4.81
C LEU A 127 -9.64 -13.36 4.31
N THR A 128 -9.69 -12.42 3.39
CA THR A 128 -10.94 -11.82 2.88
C THR A 128 -11.47 -12.50 1.62
N ARG A 129 -10.70 -13.42 1.04
CA ARG A 129 -11.06 -14.19 -0.16
C ARG A 129 -10.72 -15.67 0.07
N PRO A 130 -11.50 -16.61 -0.50
CA PRO A 130 -11.20 -18.04 -0.37
C PRO A 130 -9.78 -18.42 -0.81
N ASP A 131 -9.28 -17.84 -1.91
CA ASP A 131 -7.95 -18.12 -2.45
C ASP A 131 -6.79 -17.49 -1.65
N ASP A 132 -7.05 -16.54 -0.73
CA ASP A 132 -6.04 -16.02 0.20
C ASP A 132 -5.49 -17.13 1.12
N MET A 133 -6.29 -18.17 1.43
CA MET A 133 -5.85 -19.29 2.26
C MET A 133 -4.80 -20.16 1.56
N GLY A 134 -5.01 -20.49 0.29
CA GLY A 134 -4.04 -21.23 -0.52
C GLY A 134 -2.75 -20.43 -0.73
N GLU A 135 -2.89 -19.12 -0.96
CA GLU A 135 -1.77 -18.19 -1.08
C GLU A 135 -0.93 -18.12 0.21
N LEU A 136 -1.59 -17.97 1.37
CA LEU A 136 -0.90 -17.98 2.67
C LEU A 136 -0.15 -19.31 2.90
N LEU A 137 -0.71 -20.44 2.52
CA LEU A 137 -0.02 -21.74 2.62
C LEU A 137 1.17 -21.84 1.68
N SER A 138 1.04 -21.36 0.45
CA SER A 138 2.14 -21.30 -0.52
C SER A 138 3.29 -20.45 -0.01
N LEU A 139 2.99 -19.26 0.51
CA LEU A 139 3.97 -18.35 1.10
C LEU A 139 4.64 -18.96 2.34
N TYR A 140 3.85 -19.60 3.23
CA TYR A 140 4.38 -20.21 4.44
C TYR A 140 5.33 -21.38 4.14
N ARG A 141 5.05 -22.15 3.08
CA ARG A 141 5.84 -23.31 2.68
C ARG A 141 6.96 -23.01 1.68
N LYS A 142 7.08 -21.77 1.20
CA LYS A 142 8.09 -21.40 0.21
C LYS A 142 9.51 -21.82 0.63
N ASP A 143 9.84 -21.63 1.91
CA ASP A 143 11.18 -21.95 2.44
C ASP A 143 11.16 -23.12 3.45
N ASN A 144 9.99 -23.72 3.69
CA ASN A 144 9.76 -24.69 4.75
C ASN A 144 8.75 -25.77 4.34
N GLU A 145 8.97 -26.46 3.22
CA GLU A 145 8.03 -27.42 2.64
C GLU A 145 7.52 -28.50 3.62
N LYS A 146 8.37 -28.93 4.56
CA LYS A 146 8.07 -29.97 5.54
C LYS A 146 7.65 -29.46 6.91
N SER A 147 7.66 -28.16 7.16
CA SER A 147 7.29 -27.61 8.46
C SER A 147 5.80 -27.79 8.74
N PRO A 148 5.43 -28.18 9.96
CA PRO A 148 4.02 -28.28 10.35
C PRO A 148 3.38 -26.88 10.36
N ILE A 149 2.16 -26.80 9.84
CA ILE A 149 1.42 -25.54 9.80
C ILE A 149 0.93 -25.23 11.22
N PRO A 150 1.20 -24.00 11.74
CA PRO A 150 0.79 -23.60 13.07
C PRO A 150 -0.72 -23.70 13.30
N ASN A 151 -1.12 -24.14 14.51
CA ASN A 151 -2.54 -24.30 14.85
C ASN A 151 -3.33 -22.99 14.72
N ALA A 152 -2.73 -21.84 15.02
CA ALA A 152 -3.41 -20.56 14.86
C ALA A 152 -3.71 -20.24 13.38
N ILE A 153 -2.81 -20.58 12.46
CA ILE A 153 -3.07 -20.47 11.00
C ILE A 153 -4.24 -21.37 10.61
N LYS A 154 -4.21 -22.66 11.00
CA LYS A 154 -5.30 -23.61 10.69
C LYS A 154 -6.65 -23.13 11.24
N LYS A 155 -6.68 -22.69 12.51
CA LYS A 155 -7.89 -22.15 13.15
C LYS A 155 -8.36 -20.84 12.49
N GLY A 156 -7.44 -19.95 12.10
CA GLY A 156 -7.76 -18.73 11.37
C GLY A 156 -8.38 -19.02 10.01
N MET A 157 -7.81 -19.96 9.26
CA MET A 157 -8.37 -20.43 8.00
C MET A 157 -9.75 -21.10 8.18
N ALA A 158 -9.92 -21.92 9.23
CA ALA A 158 -11.20 -22.54 9.54
C ALA A 158 -12.30 -21.50 9.82
N ILE A 159 -11.97 -20.42 10.57
CA ILE A 159 -12.89 -19.31 10.83
C ILE A 159 -13.18 -18.53 9.55
N ALA A 160 -12.17 -18.25 8.73
CA ALA A 160 -12.33 -17.54 7.46
C ALA A 160 -13.22 -18.35 6.49
N MET A 161 -12.99 -19.65 6.37
CA MET A 161 -13.75 -20.55 5.49
C MET A 161 -15.26 -20.49 5.76
N GLN A 162 -15.67 -20.39 7.02
CA GLN A 162 -17.08 -20.33 7.43
C GLN A 162 -17.78 -19.03 7.02
N LYS A 163 -17.03 -17.97 6.68
CA LYS A 163 -17.57 -16.67 6.27
C LYS A 163 -17.94 -16.62 4.79
N PHE A 164 -17.46 -17.59 4.01
CA PHE A 164 -17.66 -17.62 2.56
C PHE A 164 -18.93 -18.35 2.19
N ASP A 165 -19.73 -17.75 1.35
CA ASP A 165 -20.91 -18.35 0.76
C ASP A 165 -20.56 -19.31 -0.40
N GLU A 166 -21.57 -20.02 -0.91
CA GLU A 166 -21.40 -20.97 -2.02
C GLU A 166 -20.84 -20.29 -3.28
N TYR A 167 -21.32 -19.08 -3.61
CA TYR A 167 -20.82 -18.32 -4.76
C TYR A 167 -19.33 -17.98 -4.64
N GLN A 168 -18.91 -17.52 -3.45
CA GLN A 168 -17.52 -17.19 -3.20
C GLN A 168 -16.62 -18.43 -3.27
N LEU A 169 -17.04 -19.54 -2.65
CA LEU A 169 -16.30 -20.80 -2.71
C LEU A 169 -16.20 -21.32 -4.15
N ALA A 170 -17.30 -21.35 -4.89
CA ALA A 170 -17.33 -21.78 -6.28
C ALA A 170 -16.45 -20.93 -7.20
N LYS A 171 -16.52 -19.59 -7.05
CA LYS A 171 -15.72 -18.63 -7.81
C LYS A 171 -14.22 -18.86 -7.67
N TRP A 172 -13.78 -19.21 -6.47
CA TRP A 172 -12.36 -19.34 -6.13
C TRP A 172 -11.87 -20.78 -6.04
N ASN A 173 -12.76 -21.77 -6.29
CA ASN A 173 -12.39 -23.18 -6.38
C ASN A 173 -11.68 -23.47 -7.71
N ARG A 174 -10.45 -23.04 -7.82
CA ARG A 174 -9.61 -23.16 -9.02
C ARG A 174 -8.57 -24.26 -8.83
N ASN A 175 -8.01 -24.75 -9.94
CA ASN A 175 -6.84 -25.61 -9.88
C ASN A 175 -5.62 -24.78 -9.47
N ALA A 176 -5.21 -24.96 -8.22
CA ALA A 176 -4.09 -24.25 -7.58
C ALA A 176 -3.26 -25.26 -6.79
N ASN A 177 -2.07 -24.85 -6.32
CA ASN A 177 -1.19 -25.70 -5.50
C ASN A 177 -1.90 -26.26 -4.25
N TYR A 178 -2.79 -25.45 -3.66
CA TYR A 178 -3.67 -25.84 -2.56
C TYR A 178 -5.11 -25.60 -2.97
N LYS A 179 -5.86 -26.68 -3.22
CA LYS A 179 -7.29 -26.59 -3.50
C LYS A 179 -8.07 -26.26 -2.24
N LEU A 180 -9.24 -25.64 -2.37
CA LEU A 180 -10.07 -25.31 -1.21
C LEU A 180 -10.46 -26.56 -0.41
N VAL A 181 -10.66 -27.73 -1.06
CA VAL A 181 -10.92 -29.01 -0.40
C VAL A 181 -9.72 -29.44 0.46
N ASP A 182 -8.49 -29.25 -0.02
CA ASP A 182 -7.29 -29.58 0.77
C ASP A 182 -7.21 -28.72 2.03
N ILE A 183 -7.63 -27.45 1.93
CA ILE A 183 -7.67 -26.52 3.07
C ILE A 183 -8.75 -26.96 4.07
N VAL A 184 -9.93 -27.41 3.61
CA VAL A 184 -10.97 -27.98 4.48
C VAL A 184 -10.43 -29.19 5.24
N ASN A 185 -9.76 -30.12 4.54
CA ASN A 185 -9.15 -31.30 5.14
C ASN A 185 -8.01 -30.99 6.11
N LEU A 186 -7.29 -29.87 5.91
CA LEU A 186 -6.21 -29.43 6.77
C LEU A 186 -6.70 -28.73 8.04
N CYS A 187 -7.76 -27.90 7.91
CA CYS A 187 -8.18 -26.95 8.94
C CYS A 187 -9.41 -27.41 9.73
N HIS A 188 -10.16 -28.38 9.22
CA HIS A 188 -11.39 -28.92 9.80
C HIS A 188 -12.36 -27.83 10.25
N PRO A 189 -12.82 -26.93 9.35
CA PRO A 189 -13.79 -25.89 9.69
C PRO A 189 -15.11 -26.52 10.12
N LYS A 190 -15.92 -25.79 10.90
CA LYS A 190 -17.31 -26.20 11.12
C LYS A 190 -18.03 -26.23 9.77
N VAL A 191 -18.66 -27.38 9.48
CA VAL A 191 -19.31 -27.57 8.20
C VAL A 191 -20.51 -26.68 8.07
N THR A 192 -20.53 -25.88 6.98
CA THR A 192 -21.70 -25.13 6.49
C THR A 192 -22.20 -25.81 5.23
N GLU A 193 -23.41 -25.49 4.76
CA GLU A 193 -23.95 -26.03 3.52
C GLU A 193 -23.00 -25.81 2.33
N ALA A 194 -22.41 -24.61 2.23
CA ALA A 194 -21.46 -24.27 1.19
C ALA A 194 -20.17 -25.11 1.26
N ILE A 195 -19.66 -25.38 2.47
CA ILE A 195 -18.48 -26.25 2.68
C ILE A 195 -18.82 -27.70 2.35
N ASP A 196 -20.01 -28.20 2.71
CA ASP A 196 -20.46 -29.55 2.37
C ASP A 196 -20.53 -29.73 0.85
N LYS A 197 -21.14 -28.79 0.13
CA LYS A 197 -21.17 -28.76 -1.34
C LYS A 197 -19.77 -28.74 -1.97
N LEU A 198 -18.86 -27.94 -1.39
CA LEU A 198 -17.46 -27.87 -1.84
C LEU A 198 -16.79 -29.25 -1.74
N VAL A 199 -16.91 -29.93 -0.59
CA VAL A 199 -16.30 -31.23 -0.34
C VAL A 199 -16.90 -32.33 -1.22
N LYS A 200 -18.22 -32.30 -1.45
CA LYS A 200 -18.94 -33.21 -2.33
C LYS A 200 -18.73 -32.92 -3.82
N GLY A 201 -18.12 -31.79 -4.17
CA GLY A 201 -17.96 -31.38 -5.58
C GLY A 201 -19.27 -30.98 -6.25
N THR A 202 -20.29 -30.60 -5.48
CA THR A 202 -21.63 -30.20 -5.95
C THR A 202 -21.89 -28.72 -5.90
N LEU A 203 -20.83 -27.88 -5.80
CA LEU A 203 -20.97 -26.43 -5.93
C LEU A 203 -21.56 -26.08 -7.30
N GLU A 204 -22.55 -25.21 -7.32
CA GLU A 204 -23.07 -24.68 -8.57
C GLU A 204 -22.00 -23.88 -9.31
N THR A 205 -21.95 -24.00 -10.65
CA THR A 205 -21.06 -23.15 -11.46
C THR A 205 -21.42 -21.68 -11.23
N PRO A 206 -20.48 -20.88 -10.72
CA PRO A 206 -20.81 -19.50 -10.36
C PRO A 206 -21.05 -18.67 -11.61
N LYS A 207 -22.15 -17.94 -11.67
CA LYS A 207 -22.43 -16.98 -12.74
C LYS A 207 -21.53 -15.76 -12.60
N THR A 208 -20.22 -15.97 -12.75
CA THR A 208 -19.26 -14.86 -12.79
C THR A 208 -19.17 -14.28 -14.20
N TRP A 209 -18.71 -13.05 -14.32
CA TRP A 209 -18.49 -12.44 -15.62
C TRP A 209 -17.51 -13.26 -16.49
N GLU A 210 -16.50 -13.89 -15.89
CA GLU A 210 -15.54 -14.75 -16.59
C GLU A 210 -16.22 -15.98 -17.18
N VAL A 211 -17.09 -16.63 -16.42
CA VAL A 211 -17.82 -17.84 -16.86
C VAL A 211 -18.81 -17.51 -17.97
N LEU A 212 -19.60 -16.44 -17.80
CA LEU A 212 -20.60 -16.04 -18.78
C LEU A 212 -19.96 -15.64 -20.12
N LEU A 213 -18.86 -14.89 -20.08
CA LEU A 213 -18.13 -14.52 -21.29
C LEU A 213 -17.41 -15.70 -21.94
N SER A 214 -16.85 -16.62 -21.16
CA SER A 214 -16.28 -17.85 -21.71
C SER A 214 -17.33 -18.71 -22.41
N ALA A 215 -18.53 -18.80 -21.85
CA ALA A 215 -19.66 -19.51 -22.46
C ALA A 215 -20.15 -18.85 -23.75
N ALA A 216 -20.05 -17.52 -23.86
CA ALA A 216 -20.37 -16.78 -25.09
C ALA A 216 -19.36 -17.01 -26.25
N GLY A 217 -18.15 -17.55 -25.90
CA GLY A 217 -17.11 -17.87 -26.89
C GLY A 217 -16.65 -16.65 -27.70
N SER A 218 -16.66 -16.77 -29.05
CA SER A 218 -16.32 -15.69 -29.98
C SER A 218 -17.53 -14.87 -30.48
N ASP A 219 -18.74 -15.30 -30.11
CA ASP A 219 -19.99 -14.70 -30.56
C ASP A 219 -20.20 -13.32 -29.91
N LYS A 220 -20.23 -12.26 -30.73
CA LYS A 220 -20.36 -10.88 -30.26
C LYS A 220 -21.73 -10.59 -29.64
N GLU A 221 -22.82 -11.09 -30.23
CA GLU A 221 -24.16 -10.84 -29.68
C GLU A 221 -24.33 -11.54 -28.33
N LYS A 222 -23.88 -12.78 -28.19
CA LYS A 222 -23.90 -13.48 -26.89
C LYS A 222 -23.04 -12.79 -25.85
N LYS A 223 -21.88 -12.23 -26.23
CA LYS A 223 -21.06 -11.43 -25.31
C LYS A 223 -21.77 -10.17 -24.87
N LYS A 224 -22.41 -9.46 -25.80
CA LYS A 224 -23.19 -8.26 -25.52
C LYS A 224 -24.31 -8.57 -24.52
N ASP A 225 -25.11 -9.61 -24.81
CA ASP A 225 -26.21 -10.04 -23.93
C ASP A 225 -25.69 -10.43 -22.53
N ALA A 226 -24.58 -11.15 -22.48
CA ALA A 226 -23.94 -11.50 -21.19
C ALA A 226 -23.48 -10.28 -20.39
N TRP A 227 -22.93 -9.25 -21.05
CA TRP A 227 -22.55 -8.00 -20.39
C TRP A 227 -23.78 -7.23 -19.90
N ILE A 228 -24.84 -7.14 -20.69
CA ILE A 228 -26.09 -6.47 -20.31
C ILE A 228 -26.71 -7.18 -19.10
N ASP A 229 -26.84 -8.51 -19.13
CA ASP A 229 -27.36 -9.30 -17.99
C ASP A 229 -26.55 -9.07 -16.70
N LEU A 230 -25.21 -9.04 -16.80
CA LEU A 230 -24.34 -8.77 -15.66
C LEU A 230 -24.51 -7.35 -15.09
N ILE A 231 -24.72 -6.37 -15.93
CA ILE A 231 -24.95 -4.97 -15.54
C ILE A 231 -26.33 -4.83 -14.90
N GLU A 232 -27.39 -5.30 -15.54
CA GLU A 232 -28.76 -5.18 -15.06
C GLU A 232 -29.01 -5.98 -13.79
N SER A 233 -28.42 -7.17 -13.67
CA SER A 233 -28.49 -7.99 -12.45
C SER A 233 -27.59 -7.48 -11.32
N ASN A 234 -26.82 -6.39 -11.53
CA ASN A 234 -25.83 -5.83 -10.61
C ASN A 234 -24.77 -6.85 -10.11
N LYS A 235 -24.46 -7.84 -10.96
CA LYS A 235 -23.46 -8.89 -10.67
C LYS A 235 -22.06 -8.56 -11.19
N LEU A 236 -21.92 -7.47 -11.96
CA LEU A 236 -20.61 -7.01 -12.46
C LEU A 236 -19.87 -6.22 -11.37
N PRO A 237 -18.75 -6.74 -10.81
CA PRO A 237 -17.95 -5.99 -9.84
C PRO A 237 -17.37 -4.71 -10.45
N ASP A 238 -17.22 -3.64 -9.65
CA ASP A 238 -16.73 -2.34 -10.11
C ASP A 238 -15.34 -2.43 -10.77
N MET A 239 -14.43 -3.22 -10.21
CA MET A 239 -13.12 -3.47 -10.83
C MET A 239 -13.24 -4.20 -12.18
N ALA A 240 -14.14 -5.17 -12.29
CA ALA A 240 -14.37 -5.88 -13.54
C ALA A 240 -15.00 -4.96 -14.59
N LEU A 241 -15.90 -4.07 -14.18
CA LEU A 241 -16.46 -3.03 -15.04
C LEU A 241 -15.33 -2.20 -15.67
N LEU A 242 -14.50 -1.54 -14.84
CA LEU A 242 -13.45 -0.64 -15.32
C LEU A 242 -12.44 -1.35 -16.23
N LYS A 243 -12.06 -2.60 -15.90
CA LYS A 243 -11.10 -3.38 -16.69
C LYS A 243 -11.64 -3.86 -18.04
N ASN A 244 -12.96 -3.99 -18.17
CA ASN A 244 -13.58 -4.60 -19.36
C ASN A 244 -14.42 -3.63 -20.21
N ILE A 245 -14.36 -2.33 -19.93
CA ILE A 245 -15.08 -1.30 -20.73
C ILE A 245 -14.82 -1.47 -22.22
N ARG A 246 -13.57 -1.64 -22.62
CA ARG A 246 -13.19 -1.86 -24.02
C ARG A 246 -13.89 -3.10 -24.61
N GLY A 247 -13.86 -4.23 -23.90
CA GLY A 247 -14.50 -5.46 -24.35
C GLY A 247 -16.03 -5.34 -24.46
N MET A 248 -16.66 -4.55 -23.59
CA MET A 248 -18.09 -4.24 -23.66
C MET A 248 -18.41 -3.40 -24.92
N LEU A 249 -17.64 -2.35 -25.18
CA LEU A 249 -17.78 -1.52 -26.38
C LEU A 249 -17.55 -2.33 -27.65
N GLU A 250 -16.53 -3.17 -27.71
CA GLU A 250 -16.21 -4.04 -28.86
C GLU A 250 -17.29 -5.09 -29.11
N SER A 251 -18.02 -5.53 -28.10
CA SER A 251 -19.17 -6.43 -28.24
C SER A 251 -20.48 -5.71 -28.55
N GLY A 252 -20.50 -4.38 -28.61
CA GLY A 252 -21.66 -3.60 -28.99
C GLY A 252 -22.60 -3.19 -27.86
N VAL A 253 -22.13 -3.25 -26.59
CA VAL A 253 -22.88 -2.64 -25.48
C VAL A 253 -22.89 -1.13 -25.65
N SER A 254 -24.05 -0.51 -25.47
CA SER A 254 -24.16 0.94 -25.67
C SER A 254 -23.36 1.72 -24.61
N LYS A 255 -22.80 2.85 -25.05
CA LYS A 255 -22.09 3.75 -24.15
C LYS A 255 -22.95 4.18 -22.96
N THR A 256 -24.23 4.44 -23.19
CA THR A 256 -25.16 4.87 -22.13
C THR A 256 -25.25 3.84 -21.01
N VAL A 257 -25.43 2.55 -21.34
CA VAL A 257 -25.49 1.46 -20.33
C VAL A 257 -24.20 1.37 -19.52
N ILE A 258 -23.05 1.52 -20.19
CA ILE A 258 -21.76 1.50 -19.51
C ILE A 258 -21.61 2.71 -18.58
N VAL A 259 -21.97 3.91 -19.03
CA VAL A 259 -21.93 5.16 -18.26
C VAL A 259 -22.84 5.08 -17.03
N ASP A 260 -24.07 4.60 -17.21
CA ASP A 260 -25.00 4.42 -16.10
C ASP A 260 -24.40 3.48 -15.03
N ARG A 261 -23.77 2.39 -15.47
CA ARG A 261 -23.10 1.46 -14.55
C ARG A 261 -21.85 2.08 -13.90
N ILE A 262 -21.06 2.91 -14.60
CA ILE A 262 -19.94 3.68 -14.02
C ILE A 262 -20.46 4.61 -12.90
N ASN A 263 -21.57 5.30 -13.14
CA ASN A 263 -22.19 6.19 -12.14
C ASN A 263 -22.63 5.45 -10.87
N MET A 264 -22.94 4.17 -10.96
CA MET A 264 -23.31 3.31 -9.84
C MET A 264 -22.11 2.76 -9.04
N ILE A 265 -20.86 2.96 -9.48
CA ILE A 265 -19.66 2.54 -8.75
C ILE A 265 -19.70 3.12 -7.34
N LYS A 266 -19.46 2.28 -6.34
CA LYS A 266 -19.40 2.71 -4.94
C LYS A 266 -17.98 3.12 -4.58
N SER A 267 -17.82 4.34 -4.08
CA SER A 267 -16.54 4.82 -3.56
C SER A 267 -16.00 3.88 -2.45
N GLY A 268 -14.69 3.73 -2.37
CA GLY A 268 -14.03 3.00 -1.30
C GLY A 268 -13.57 1.57 -1.60
N ARG A 269 -13.89 1.00 -2.77
CA ARG A 269 -13.39 -0.32 -3.20
C ARG A 269 -12.31 -0.28 -4.26
N LEU A 270 -12.25 0.80 -5.04
CA LEU A 270 -11.27 1.01 -6.10
C LEU A 270 -10.14 1.92 -5.59
N LEU A 271 -8.95 1.70 -6.09
CA LEU A 271 -7.84 2.63 -5.90
C LEU A 271 -7.93 3.76 -6.94
N PRO A 272 -7.43 4.94 -6.64
CA PRO A 272 -7.38 6.06 -7.59
C PRO A 272 -6.76 5.68 -8.94
N ILE A 273 -5.71 4.86 -8.93
CA ILE A 273 -5.02 4.37 -10.13
C ILE A 273 -5.94 3.52 -11.05
N ASP A 274 -6.95 2.86 -10.50
CA ASP A 274 -7.85 2.02 -11.30
C ASP A 274 -8.70 2.87 -12.28
N TYR A 275 -9.06 4.09 -11.88
CA TYR A 275 -9.76 5.05 -12.73
C TYR A 275 -8.85 5.61 -13.83
N ILE A 276 -7.60 5.95 -13.49
CA ILE A 276 -6.61 6.44 -14.47
C ILE A 276 -6.38 5.38 -15.54
N ARG A 277 -6.09 4.14 -15.16
CA ARG A 277 -5.90 3.02 -16.09
C ARG A 277 -7.12 2.74 -16.94
N ALA A 278 -8.32 2.87 -16.37
CA ALA A 278 -9.57 2.70 -17.14
C ALA A 278 -9.74 3.79 -18.18
N ALA A 279 -9.44 5.05 -17.87
CA ALA A 279 -9.51 6.17 -18.79
C ALA A 279 -8.46 6.06 -19.91
N GLU A 280 -7.20 5.78 -19.57
CA GLU A 280 -6.11 5.54 -20.55
C GLU A 280 -6.50 4.48 -21.59
N ASN A 281 -7.15 3.39 -21.15
CA ASN A 281 -7.58 2.30 -22.04
C ASN A 281 -8.89 2.57 -22.78
N ASN A 282 -9.64 3.62 -22.40
CA ASN A 282 -10.96 3.93 -22.97
C ASN A 282 -11.16 5.44 -23.18
N PRO A 283 -10.40 6.08 -24.08
CA PRO A 283 -10.46 7.54 -24.30
C PRO A 283 -11.87 8.06 -24.61
N SER A 284 -12.72 7.22 -25.22
CA SER A 284 -14.10 7.58 -25.57
C SER A 284 -15.05 7.74 -24.38
N LEU A 285 -14.64 7.33 -23.18
CA LEU A 285 -15.37 7.42 -21.91
C LEU A 285 -14.52 8.09 -20.80
N GLU A 286 -13.43 8.75 -21.18
CA GLU A 286 -12.52 9.41 -20.25
C GLU A 286 -13.25 10.42 -19.35
N ASN A 287 -14.08 11.28 -19.94
CA ASN A 287 -14.83 12.31 -19.21
C ASN A 287 -15.78 11.71 -18.15
N GLU A 288 -16.45 10.61 -18.46
CA GLU A 288 -17.39 9.95 -17.55
C GLU A 288 -16.65 9.25 -16.39
N ILE A 289 -15.52 8.63 -16.72
CA ILE A 289 -14.65 7.99 -15.72
C ILE A 289 -14.03 9.06 -14.80
N GLU A 290 -13.55 10.18 -15.37
CA GLU A 290 -13.02 11.31 -14.63
C GLU A 290 -14.07 11.91 -13.69
N LYS A 291 -15.27 12.22 -14.24
CA LYS A 291 -16.38 12.76 -13.43
C LYS A 291 -16.70 11.83 -12.26
N LYS A 292 -16.72 10.51 -12.49
CA LYS A 292 -16.96 9.54 -11.41
C LYS A 292 -15.83 9.55 -10.38
N PHE A 293 -14.59 9.62 -10.82
CA PHE A 293 -13.44 9.73 -9.94
C PHE A 293 -13.54 10.98 -9.04
N LEU A 294 -13.75 12.15 -9.62
CA LEU A 294 -13.84 13.42 -8.90
C LEU A 294 -14.98 13.44 -7.88
N ASN A 295 -16.15 12.88 -8.24
CA ASN A 295 -17.31 12.79 -7.35
C ASN A 295 -17.07 11.94 -6.10
N CYS A 296 -15.99 11.14 -6.07
CA CYS A 296 -15.61 10.42 -4.84
C CYS A 296 -15.00 11.35 -3.77
N PHE A 297 -14.62 12.59 -4.12
CA PHE A 297 -13.90 13.55 -3.27
C PHE A 297 -14.56 14.94 -3.25
N GLU A 298 -15.89 15.01 -3.29
CA GLU A 298 -16.66 16.24 -3.53
C GLU A 298 -16.54 17.34 -2.46
N LYS A 299 -15.97 17.06 -1.28
CA LYS A 299 -15.91 18.05 -0.19
C LYS A 299 -14.47 18.28 0.26
N PRO A 300 -13.96 19.53 0.14
CA PRO A 300 -12.70 19.88 0.76
C PRO A 300 -12.73 19.57 2.26
N SER A 301 -11.71 18.85 2.74
CA SER A 301 -11.52 18.54 4.16
C SER A 301 -10.28 19.23 4.74
N LEU A 302 -9.43 19.78 3.88
CA LEU A 302 -8.20 20.48 4.24
C LEU A 302 -8.33 21.97 3.92
N TYR A 303 -8.56 22.77 4.94
CA TYR A 303 -8.69 24.21 4.83
C TYR A 303 -7.33 24.90 4.93
N GLY A 304 -7.25 26.13 4.42
CA GLY A 304 -6.01 26.89 4.31
C GLY A 304 -5.29 26.67 2.97
N LYS A 305 -4.25 27.47 2.73
CA LYS A 305 -3.48 27.44 1.48
C LYS A 305 -2.46 26.31 1.50
N THR A 306 -2.54 25.43 0.53
CA THR A 306 -1.71 24.22 0.43
C THR A 306 -0.80 24.28 -0.79
N ALA A 307 0.47 23.91 -0.64
CA ALA A 307 1.36 23.58 -1.74
C ALA A 307 1.47 22.05 -1.86
N ILE A 308 1.22 21.50 -3.05
CA ILE A 308 1.48 20.10 -3.36
C ILE A 308 2.64 20.03 -4.34
N LEU A 309 3.71 19.33 -3.95
CA LEU A 309 4.89 19.11 -4.76
C LEU A 309 4.91 17.65 -5.22
N VAL A 310 4.93 17.43 -6.52
CA VAL A 310 4.93 16.08 -7.12
C VAL A 310 6.29 15.80 -7.73
N ASP A 311 6.89 14.72 -7.27
CA ASP A 311 8.14 14.20 -7.80
C ASP A 311 7.90 13.56 -9.18
N VAL A 312 8.62 14.06 -10.18
CA VAL A 312 8.60 13.55 -11.56
C VAL A 312 9.99 13.11 -12.00
N SER A 313 10.88 12.78 -11.06
CA SER A 313 12.23 12.28 -11.33
C SER A 313 12.22 10.89 -12.01
N GLY A 314 13.36 10.47 -12.54
CA GLY A 314 13.48 9.22 -13.29
C GLY A 314 13.10 7.97 -12.48
N SER A 315 13.34 7.95 -11.16
CA SER A 315 12.95 6.83 -10.30
C SER A 315 11.43 6.72 -10.08
N MET A 316 10.70 7.80 -10.35
CA MET A 316 9.23 7.82 -10.30
C MET A 316 8.56 7.26 -11.56
N ASP A 317 9.29 7.03 -12.64
CA ASP A 317 8.73 6.60 -13.93
C ASP A 317 7.84 5.35 -13.79
N GLY A 318 6.82 5.26 -14.66
CA GLY A 318 5.85 4.18 -14.70
C GLY A 318 4.76 4.29 -13.63
N GLU A 319 4.57 3.22 -12.86
CA GLU A 319 3.43 3.11 -11.92
C GLU A 319 3.53 4.11 -10.76
N ARG A 320 4.72 4.43 -10.27
CA ARG A 320 4.91 5.37 -9.16
C ARG A 320 4.45 6.78 -9.52
N LEU A 321 4.77 7.24 -10.72
CA LEU A 321 4.29 8.54 -11.21
C LEU A 321 2.76 8.55 -11.34
N LYS A 322 2.15 7.45 -11.78
CA LYS A 322 0.68 7.32 -11.82
C LYS A 322 0.06 7.37 -10.42
N TYR A 323 0.69 6.74 -9.41
CA TYR A 323 0.25 6.88 -8.02
C TYR A 323 0.38 8.31 -7.52
N ALA A 324 1.50 8.97 -7.80
CA ALA A 324 1.72 10.35 -7.41
C ALA A 324 0.72 11.31 -8.08
N ASN A 325 0.47 11.14 -9.37
CA ASN A 325 -0.53 11.90 -10.12
C ASN A 325 -1.95 11.68 -9.54
N ALA A 326 -2.30 10.42 -9.23
CA ALA A 326 -3.58 10.11 -8.62
C ALA A 326 -3.75 10.78 -7.25
N LEU A 327 -2.71 10.78 -6.41
CA LEU A 327 -2.71 11.48 -5.13
C LEU A 327 -2.78 12.99 -5.31
N ALA A 328 -2.07 13.58 -6.28
CA ALA A 328 -2.16 15.00 -6.59
C ALA A 328 -3.56 15.42 -7.03
N MET A 329 -4.23 14.60 -7.86
CA MET A 329 -5.62 14.82 -8.26
C MET A 329 -6.57 14.81 -7.05
N ILE A 330 -6.42 13.85 -6.14
CA ILE A 330 -7.21 13.79 -4.89
C ILE A 330 -6.91 15.01 -4.02
N GLY A 331 -5.64 15.34 -3.82
CA GLY A 331 -5.22 16.50 -3.04
C GLY A 331 -5.80 17.80 -3.56
N ARG A 332 -5.87 17.93 -4.90
CA ARG A 332 -6.53 19.07 -5.57
C ARG A 332 -8.00 19.22 -5.17
N GLU A 333 -8.73 18.13 -5.02
CA GLU A 333 -10.15 18.15 -4.67
C GLU A 333 -10.37 18.31 -3.15
N MET A 334 -9.46 17.79 -2.33
CA MET A 334 -9.60 17.81 -0.88
C MET A 334 -9.07 19.09 -0.22
N CYS A 335 -8.24 19.87 -0.90
CA CYS A 335 -7.75 21.16 -0.40
C CYS A 335 -8.64 22.31 -0.90
N SER A 336 -8.97 23.24 0.02
CA SER A 336 -9.81 24.40 -0.31
C SER A 336 -9.11 25.42 -1.23
N ASP A 337 -7.81 25.61 -1.03
CA ASP A 337 -6.92 26.47 -1.82
C ASP A 337 -5.59 25.73 -2.02
N VAL A 338 -5.19 25.49 -3.29
CA VAL A 338 -4.03 24.68 -3.58
C VAL A 338 -3.28 25.12 -4.82
N ASP A 339 -1.97 25.27 -4.66
CA ASP A 339 -1.02 25.40 -5.76
C ASP A 339 -0.27 24.06 -5.93
N ILE A 340 -0.11 23.61 -7.17
CA ILE A 340 0.56 22.35 -7.49
C ILE A 340 1.86 22.65 -8.24
N TYR A 341 2.89 21.93 -7.86
CA TYR A 341 4.23 22.00 -8.45
C TYR A 341 4.71 20.61 -8.81
N SER A 342 5.47 20.50 -9.87
CA SER A 342 6.31 19.32 -10.14
C SER A 342 7.77 19.67 -9.80
N PHE A 343 8.54 18.67 -9.45
CA PHE A 343 9.99 18.80 -9.31
C PHE A 343 10.73 17.56 -9.83
N SER A 344 11.92 17.83 -10.37
CA SER A 344 12.94 16.88 -10.77
C SER A 344 14.28 17.58 -10.48
N ASP A 345 15.04 18.03 -11.48
CA ASP A 345 16.23 18.89 -11.28
C ASP A 345 15.87 20.29 -10.81
N TYR A 346 14.68 20.77 -11.16
CA TYR A 346 14.14 22.08 -10.78
C TYR A 346 12.65 21.99 -10.48
N ILE A 347 12.12 23.03 -9.84
CA ILE A 347 10.68 23.14 -9.55
C ILE A 347 9.96 23.85 -10.70
N LYS A 348 8.74 23.42 -11.00
CA LYS A 348 7.84 24.04 -11.97
C LYS A 348 6.43 24.13 -11.45
N SER A 349 5.81 25.29 -11.55
CA SER A 349 4.40 25.47 -11.25
C SER A 349 3.53 24.80 -12.31
N ILE A 350 2.53 24.08 -11.86
CA ILE A 350 1.55 23.39 -12.73
C ILE A 350 0.33 24.31 -12.92
N PRO A 351 -0.17 24.45 -14.15
CA PRO A 351 -1.39 25.23 -14.40
C PRO A 351 -2.56 24.69 -13.56
N ASN A 352 -3.46 25.57 -13.13
CA ASN A 352 -4.63 25.22 -12.33
C ASN A 352 -5.60 24.35 -13.15
N ARG A 353 -5.38 23.06 -13.15
CA ARG A 353 -6.17 22.02 -13.81
C ARG A 353 -6.75 21.05 -12.79
N ARG A 354 -7.72 20.24 -13.24
CA ARG A 354 -8.37 19.22 -12.42
C ARG A 354 -8.35 17.88 -13.16
N GLY A 355 -8.59 16.80 -12.45
CA GLY A 355 -8.77 15.48 -13.02
C GLY A 355 -7.57 15.02 -13.85
N PHE A 356 -7.84 14.31 -14.95
CA PHE A 356 -6.80 13.74 -15.80
C PHE A 356 -5.99 14.80 -16.55
N ALA A 357 -6.58 15.97 -16.82
CA ALA A 357 -5.84 17.10 -17.39
C ALA A 357 -4.77 17.63 -16.41
N LEU A 358 -4.95 17.50 -15.09
CA LEU A 358 -3.94 17.80 -14.10
C LEU A 358 -2.82 16.75 -14.13
N ALA A 359 -3.17 15.44 -14.16
CA ALA A 359 -2.19 14.36 -14.26
C ALA A 359 -1.30 14.53 -15.50
N GLU A 360 -1.89 14.81 -16.66
CA GLU A 360 -1.17 15.07 -17.90
C GLU A 360 -0.26 16.31 -17.80
N ALA A 361 -0.73 17.39 -17.16
CA ALA A 361 0.05 18.59 -16.96
C ALA A 361 1.27 18.36 -16.05
N ILE A 362 1.15 17.50 -15.03
CA ILE A 362 2.25 17.09 -14.16
C ILE A 362 3.26 16.24 -14.96
N ASP A 363 2.79 15.21 -15.65
CA ASP A 363 3.61 14.29 -16.42
C ASP A 363 4.43 15.00 -17.50
N LYS A 364 3.81 15.91 -18.25
CA LYS A 364 4.46 16.69 -19.32
C LYS A 364 5.18 17.96 -18.84
N SER A 365 5.26 18.19 -17.54
CA SER A 365 5.74 19.48 -17.01
C SER A 365 7.20 19.75 -17.27
N GLN A 366 8.05 18.75 -17.20
CA GLN A 366 9.51 18.85 -17.35
C GLN A 366 10.14 17.49 -17.70
N THR A 367 11.44 17.49 -17.95
CA THR A 367 12.21 16.26 -18.16
C THR A 367 12.38 15.49 -16.85
N HIS A 368 12.27 14.18 -16.90
CA HIS A 368 12.31 13.28 -15.74
C HIS A 368 13.75 12.77 -15.50
N TRP A 369 14.63 13.61 -14.96
CA TRP A 369 16.03 13.26 -14.74
C TRP A 369 16.35 13.08 -13.25
N GLY A 370 17.08 14.00 -12.67
CA GLY A 370 17.52 13.93 -11.28
C GLY A 370 16.44 14.38 -10.28
N THR A 371 16.78 14.38 -8.99
CA THR A 371 15.84 14.74 -7.92
C THR A 371 16.46 15.77 -6.99
N ASN A 372 15.98 17.01 -7.08
CA ASN A 372 16.41 18.12 -6.21
C ASN A 372 15.26 18.60 -5.32
N MET A 373 14.71 17.69 -4.53
CA MET A 373 13.53 17.91 -3.68
C MET A 373 13.74 19.06 -2.69
N TRP A 374 14.91 19.15 -2.04
CA TRP A 374 15.15 20.16 -1.01
C TRP A 374 15.22 21.56 -1.58
N ALA A 375 15.74 21.73 -2.80
CA ALA A 375 15.70 23.02 -3.49
C ALA A 375 14.27 23.40 -3.88
N ALA A 376 13.46 22.44 -4.33
CA ALA A 376 12.06 22.67 -4.65
C ALA A 376 11.26 23.10 -3.41
N ILE A 377 11.44 22.42 -2.30
CA ILE A 377 10.81 22.78 -1.01
C ILE A 377 11.25 24.19 -0.58
N THR A 378 12.55 24.50 -0.63
CA THR A 378 13.08 25.82 -0.26
C THR A 378 12.46 26.94 -1.10
N GLU A 379 12.20 26.69 -2.38
CA GLU A 379 11.56 27.68 -3.26
C GLU A 379 10.10 27.92 -2.86
N VAL A 380 9.35 26.87 -2.57
CA VAL A 380 7.94 26.96 -2.13
C VAL A 380 7.83 27.65 -0.77
N GLU A 381 8.76 27.40 0.14
CA GLU A 381 8.79 28.01 1.48
C GLU A 381 9.05 29.52 1.50
N LYS A 382 9.37 30.13 0.36
CA LYS A 382 9.42 31.61 0.19
C LYS A 382 8.02 32.21 0.14
N ASN A 383 7.01 31.42 -0.15
CA ASN A 383 5.61 31.85 -0.22
C ASN A 383 4.87 31.50 1.07
N HIS A 384 3.72 32.12 1.27
CA HIS A 384 2.88 31.86 2.44
C HIS A 384 1.92 30.71 2.18
N TYR A 385 2.24 29.53 2.72
CA TYR A 385 1.39 28.34 2.75
C TYR A 385 1.13 27.91 4.18
N ASP A 386 -0.09 27.44 4.44
CA ASP A 386 -0.45 26.82 5.72
C ASP A 386 0.00 25.36 5.78
N ARG A 387 0.14 24.74 4.60
CA ARG A 387 0.48 23.33 4.43
C ARG A 387 1.35 23.08 3.22
N ILE A 388 2.31 22.15 3.37
CA ILE A 388 3.09 21.59 2.25
C ILE A 388 2.93 20.07 2.24
N ILE A 389 2.65 19.50 1.07
CA ILE A 389 2.54 18.05 0.85
C ILE A 389 3.51 17.69 -0.29
N VAL A 390 4.49 16.86 0.00
CA VAL A 390 5.46 16.38 -0.98
C VAL A 390 5.13 14.92 -1.28
N ILE A 391 4.89 14.58 -2.55
CA ILE A 391 4.60 13.23 -3.03
C ILE A 391 5.82 12.74 -3.80
N THR A 392 6.51 11.71 -3.29
CA THR A 392 7.84 11.32 -3.77
C THR A 392 8.11 9.86 -3.42
N ASP A 393 9.16 9.26 -3.97
CA ASP A 393 9.75 8.00 -3.52
C ASP A 393 10.87 8.21 -2.47
N GLU A 394 11.01 9.45 -1.99
CA GLU A 394 12.02 9.90 -1.02
C GLU A 394 13.48 9.75 -1.49
N GLN A 395 13.73 9.61 -2.77
CA GLN A 395 15.06 9.65 -3.33
C GLN A 395 15.39 11.10 -3.72
N THR A 396 16.52 11.61 -3.26
CA THR A 396 16.91 12.99 -3.56
C THR A 396 18.38 13.20 -3.31
N MET A 397 18.96 14.18 -3.97
CA MET A 397 20.27 14.71 -3.66
C MET A 397 20.19 15.74 -2.55
N GLY A 398 21.34 16.16 -2.00
CA GLY A 398 21.45 17.23 -1.01
C GLY A 398 21.25 16.79 0.43
N SER A 399 20.92 17.74 1.28
CA SER A 399 20.78 17.51 2.73
C SER A 399 19.39 17.92 3.19
N PRO A 400 18.76 17.11 4.04
CA PRO A 400 17.48 17.43 4.64
C PRO A 400 17.55 18.73 5.46
N HIS A 401 16.48 19.50 5.43
CA HIS A 401 16.27 20.63 6.35
C HIS A 401 14.88 20.52 6.99
N ASN A 402 14.71 21.22 8.11
CA ASN A 402 13.42 21.29 8.77
C ASN A 402 12.45 22.14 7.93
N ALA A 403 11.20 21.70 7.83
CA ALA A 403 10.16 22.49 7.22
C ALA A 403 9.93 23.78 8.01
N LYS A 404 9.78 24.90 7.28
CA LYS A 404 9.38 26.20 7.84
C LYS A 404 7.87 26.31 7.97
N ILE A 405 7.13 25.53 7.18
CA ILE A 405 5.68 25.46 7.19
C ILE A 405 5.24 24.50 8.30
N LYS A 406 4.29 24.92 9.13
CA LYS A 406 3.83 24.15 10.32
C LYS A 406 3.29 22.77 9.96
N ASN A 407 2.46 22.69 8.93
CA ASN A 407 1.85 21.46 8.48
C ASN A 407 2.62 20.92 7.26
N ALA A 408 3.66 20.15 7.53
CA ALA A 408 4.53 19.61 6.50
C ALA A 408 4.39 18.08 6.44
N TYR A 409 4.06 17.57 5.26
CA TYR A 409 3.82 16.15 5.00
C TYR A 409 4.69 15.65 3.86
N MET A 410 5.19 14.44 4.00
CA MET A 410 5.89 13.73 2.94
C MET A 410 5.20 12.39 2.71
N ILE A 411 4.63 12.21 1.52
CA ILE A 411 3.93 11.01 1.11
C ILE A 411 4.88 10.17 0.28
N ASN A 412 5.30 9.04 0.85
CA ASN A 412 6.17 8.09 0.18
C ASN A 412 5.34 7.03 -0.56
N VAL A 413 5.46 7.01 -1.88
CA VAL A 413 4.74 6.06 -2.76
C VAL A 413 5.57 4.82 -3.12
N ALA A 414 6.79 4.71 -2.60
CA ALA A 414 7.69 3.57 -2.85
C ALA A 414 8.03 2.81 -1.56
N SER A 415 8.51 1.57 -1.72
CA SER A 415 8.89 0.69 -0.60
C SER A 415 10.41 0.56 -0.40
N TYR A 416 11.21 1.51 -0.88
CA TYR A 416 12.66 1.42 -0.86
C TYR A 416 13.26 1.38 0.55
N SER A 417 14.37 0.66 0.72
CA SER A 417 15.13 0.59 1.98
C SER A 417 15.78 1.92 2.33
N LYS A 418 16.18 2.68 1.33
CA LYS A 418 16.80 3.98 1.48
C LYS A 418 15.81 5.09 1.14
N GLY A 419 15.89 6.19 1.84
CA GLY A 419 15.08 7.38 1.64
C GLY A 419 15.46 8.43 2.67
N VAL A 420 14.91 9.65 2.57
CA VAL A 420 15.30 10.79 3.42
C VAL A 420 15.07 10.54 4.91
N GLY A 421 14.18 9.63 5.29
CA GLY A 421 13.92 9.27 6.68
C GLY A 421 13.11 10.31 7.46
N TYR A 422 12.77 9.95 8.69
CA TYR A 422 11.90 10.73 9.58
C TYR A 422 12.77 11.55 10.54
N GLY A 423 12.93 12.80 10.36
CA GLY A 423 13.82 13.56 11.25
C GLY A 423 13.76 15.07 11.08
N ASN A 424 12.99 15.55 10.12
CA ASN A 424 13.03 16.94 9.67
C ASN A 424 11.70 17.64 9.88
N ASN A 425 10.99 17.33 10.98
CA ASN A 425 9.64 17.76 11.33
C ASN A 425 8.57 17.59 10.23
N TYR A 426 8.88 16.86 9.14
CA TYR A 426 7.86 16.35 8.21
C TYR A 426 7.13 15.18 8.84
N LYS A 427 5.82 15.14 8.65
CA LYS A 427 5.01 13.98 8.98
C LYS A 427 5.02 13.03 7.77
N HIS A 428 5.71 11.89 7.91
CA HIS A 428 5.84 10.91 6.83
C HIS A 428 4.64 9.98 6.80
N ILE A 429 4.08 9.80 5.60
CA ILE A 429 2.96 8.90 5.34
C ILE A 429 3.39 7.98 4.20
N ASN A 430 3.33 6.66 4.41
CA ASN A 430 3.67 5.69 3.38
C ASN A 430 2.40 5.13 2.77
N GLY A 431 2.36 5.01 1.44
CA GLY A 431 1.26 4.41 0.68
C GLY A 431 0.73 5.29 -0.44
N PHE A 432 -0.10 4.70 -1.29
CA PHE A 432 -0.69 5.35 -2.47
C PHE A 432 -2.24 5.26 -2.48
N SER A 433 -2.84 4.95 -1.35
CA SER A 433 -4.30 4.92 -1.18
C SER A 433 -4.84 6.32 -0.90
N ASP A 434 -6.10 6.56 -1.25
CA ASP A 434 -6.86 7.77 -0.90
C ASP A 434 -6.88 8.05 0.61
N LYS A 435 -6.69 7.04 1.45
CA LYS A 435 -6.63 7.15 2.91
C LYS A 435 -5.50 8.04 3.42
N VAL A 436 -4.49 8.28 2.61
CA VAL A 436 -3.39 9.19 2.96
C VAL A 436 -3.91 10.59 3.31
N PHE A 437 -4.86 11.14 2.54
CA PHE A 437 -5.43 12.46 2.81
C PHE A 437 -6.37 12.48 4.01
N ASN A 438 -7.08 11.38 4.28
CA ASN A 438 -7.87 11.24 5.51
C ASN A 438 -6.95 11.30 6.75
N TYR A 439 -5.79 10.66 6.69
CA TYR A 439 -4.77 10.73 7.75
C TYR A 439 -4.30 12.17 7.99
N ILE A 440 -4.05 12.94 6.92
CA ILE A 440 -3.67 14.35 7.05
C ILE A 440 -4.79 15.14 7.76
N SER A 441 -6.03 14.94 7.33
CA SER A 441 -7.20 15.59 7.93
C SER A 441 -7.37 15.24 9.42
N GLU A 442 -7.20 13.96 9.77
CA GLU A 442 -7.27 13.52 11.18
C GLU A 442 -6.17 14.16 12.04
N ILE A 443 -4.94 14.26 11.53
CA ILE A 443 -3.81 14.85 12.25
C ILE A 443 -4.01 16.36 12.50
N GLU A 444 -4.69 17.06 11.58
CA GLU A 444 -4.90 18.50 11.70
C GLU A 444 -6.12 18.90 12.51
N ASN A 445 -7.09 18.00 12.64
CA ASN A 445 -8.31 18.22 13.41
C ASN A 445 -8.18 17.83 14.90
N VAL A 446 -7.00 17.37 15.33
CA VAL A 446 -6.64 17.14 16.74
C VAL A 446 -5.90 18.36 17.27
#